data_b61605bd91a0b34391fc361038891e26
#
_entry.id   b61605bd91a0b34391fc361038891e26
#
_cell.length_a   1.000
_cell.length_b   1.000
_cell.length_c   1.000
_cell.angle_alpha   90.00
_cell.angle_beta   90.00
_cell.angle_gamma   90.00
#
_symmetry.space_group_name_H-M   'P 1'
#
loop_
_entity.id
_entity.type
_entity.pdbx_description
1 polymer ?
#
loop_
_entity_poly.entity_id
_entity_poly.type
_entity_poly.pdbx_seq_one_letter_code
_entity_poly.pdbx_strand_id
1 'polypeptide(L)'
;MAKPGLINRQWDLETDVLVAGCGYAGAAAAIFARDSGAQVLLLEKMPNPGGLSILAGGFAVICDDPNEAFTYLKRTCGGRTGDDVLRAFANGLQWLPDFYRDLVKVNGAEIIERRRRGATYRLPGWETFGEIYVTKIPNYTGFPWVTGLRGGARLFKLLYDNLNARKVHVRCGTPVTRLLTNGDGEVIGAEAHQNGSRLLIKAKRGVILAVGGFEFDEEMSRLEAA
;
A
#
# COMPACT_ATOMS: atom_id res chain seq x y z
N MET A 1 -25.40 13.89 -29.87
CA MET A 1 -25.37 12.60 -29.15
C MET A 1 -25.71 12.90 -27.69
N ALA A 2 -26.80 12.32 -27.17
CA ALA A 2 -27.21 12.53 -25.77
C ALA A 2 -26.13 11.98 -24.82
N LYS A 3 -25.70 12.82 -23.84
CA LYS A 3 -24.86 12.34 -22.72
C LYS A 3 -25.56 11.15 -22.07
N PRO A 4 -24.90 10.00 -21.82
CA PRO A 4 -25.54 8.92 -21.08
C PRO A 4 -25.90 9.47 -19.70
N GLY A 5 -27.21 9.49 -19.43
CA GLY A 5 -27.78 10.07 -18.22
C GLY A 5 -27.14 9.47 -16.98
N LEU A 6 -27.07 10.26 -15.93
CA LEU A 6 -26.83 9.85 -14.55
C LEU A 6 -27.79 8.67 -14.26
N ILE A 7 -27.28 7.45 -14.46
CA ILE A 7 -27.97 6.25 -13.98
C ILE A 7 -28.04 6.43 -12.48
N ASN A 8 -29.26 6.51 -11.94
CA ASN A 8 -29.48 6.55 -10.49
C ASN A 8 -28.96 5.21 -9.93
N ARG A 9 -27.64 5.13 -9.66
CA ARG A 9 -27.02 3.94 -9.14
C ARG A 9 -27.38 3.82 -7.67
N GLN A 10 -28.09 2.77 -7.33
CA GLN A 10 -28.25 2.39 -5.94
C GLN A 10 -26.91 1.83 -5.47
N TRP A 11 -26.30 2.51 -4.51
CA TRP A 11 -25.06 2.09 -3.87
C TRP A 11 -25.36 1.16 -2.71
N ASP A 12 -24.64 0.05 -2.64
CA ASP A 12 -24.77 -0.89 -1.52
C ASP A 12 -23.97 -0.42 -0.30
N LEU A 13 -22.86 0.30 -0.52
CA LEU A 13 -22.00 0.85 0.51
C LEU A 13 -21.49 2.23 0.11
N GLU A 14 -21.22 3.06 1.10
CA GLU A 14 -20.53 4.35 0.92
C GLU A 14 -19.37 4.49 1.91
N THR A 15 -18.29 5.10 1.45
CA THR A 15 -17.11 5.46 2.25
C THR A 15 -16.52 6.76 1.72
N ASP A 16 -15.62 7.41 2.48
CA ASP A 16 -14.87 8.54 1.94
C ASP A 16 -13.74 8.06 1.01
N VAL A 17 -12.94 7.10 1.47
CA VAL A 17 -11.84 6.52 0.71
C VAL A 17 -12.02 5.00 0.65
N LEU A 18 -12.00 4.46 -0.57
CA LEU A 18 -11.96 3.03 -0.82
C LEU A 18 -10.52 2.63 -1.15
N VAL A 19 -9.99 1.63 -0.44
CA VAL A 19 -8.66 1.08 -0.72
C VAL A 19 -8.82 -0.35 -1.25
N ALA A 20 -8.26 -0.65 -2.40
CA ALA A 20 -8.26 -1.98 -3.01
C ALA A 20 -6.89 -2.65 -2.82
N GLY A 21 -6.88 -3.75 -2.05
CA GLY A 21 -5.71 -4.54 -1.70
C GLY A 21 -5.17 -4.25 -0.30
N CYS A 22 -4.95 -5.30 0.51
CA CYS A 22 -4.48 -5.23 1.88
C CYS A 22 -3.05 -5.81 2.04
N GLY A 23 -2.12 -5.37 1.18
CA GLY A 23 -0.68 -5.51 1.38
C GLY A 23 -0.11 -4.30 2.14
N TYR A 24 1.23 -4.11 2.13
CA TYR A 24 1.86 -2.96 2.80
C TYR A 24 1.31 -1.61 2.30
N ALA A 25 1.24 -1.43 0.98
CA ALA A 25 0.81 -0.18 0.38
C ALA A 25 -0.63 0.18 0.77
N GLY A 26 -1.55 -0.79 0.66
CA GLY A 26 -2.95 -0.56 1.02
C GLY A 26 -3.15 -0.33 2.51
N ALA A 27 -2.44 -1.08 3.36
CA ALA A 27 -2.50 -0.87 4.80
C ALA A 27 -1.98 0.51 5.19
N ALA A 28 -0.83 0.94 4.66
CA ALA A 28 -0.29 2.28 4.89
C ALA A 28 -1.24 3.37 4.39
N ALA A 29 -1.74 3.24 3.16
CA ALA A 29 -2.69 4.20 2.58
C ALA A 29 -3.96 4.34 3.43
N ALA A 30 -4.51 3.22 3.91
CA ALA A 30 -5.69 3.23 4.78
C ALA A 30 -5.41 3.91 6.14
N ILE A 31 -4.23 3.69 6.73
CA ILE A 31 -3.80 4.36 7.96
C ILE A 31 -3.74 5.87 7.74
N PHE A 32 -3.05 6.32 6.68
CA PHE A 32 -2.95 7.76 6.36
C PHE A 32 -4.30 8.41 6.10
N ALA A 33 -5.16 7.77 5.30
CA ALA A 33 -6.49 8.28 5.03
C ALA A 33 -7.32 8.38 6.31
N ARG A 34 -7.22 7.38 7.19
CA ARG A 34 -7.92 7.37 8.47
C ARG A 34 -7.42 8.45 9.42
N ASP A 35 -6.10 8.63 9.53
CA ASP A 35 -5.48 9.67 10.37
C ASP A 35 -5.80 11.08 9.84
N SER A 36 -6.09 11.22 8.54
CA SER A 36 -6.62 12.45 7.92
C SER A 36 -8.13 12.65 8.11
N GLY A 37 -8.78 11.85 8.96
CA GLY A 37 -10.19 11.98 9.32
C GLY A 37 -11.18 11.33 8.33
N ALA A 38 -10.71 10.61 7.31
CA ALA A 38 -11.59 9.93 6.35
C ALA A 38 -12.22 8.66 6.95
N GLN A 39 -13.44 8.33 6.53
CA GLN A 39 -13.97 7.00 6.64
C GLN A 39 -13.32 6.12 5.56
N VAL A 40 -12.73 4.99 5.96
CA VAL A 40 -11.98 4.13 5.05
C VAL A 40 -12.59 2.73 5.03
N LEU A 41 -12.84 2.23 3.82
CA LEU A 41 -13.14 0.84 3.55
C LEU A 41 -11.95 0.24 2.79
N LEU A 42 -11.35 -0.82 3.32
CA LEU A 42 -10.26 -1.55 2.70
C LEU A 42 -10.75 -2.93 2.27
N LEU A 43 -10.62 -3.25 0.99
CA LEU A 43 -11.02 -4.52 0.40
C LEU A 43 -9.79 -5.37 0.05
N GLU A 44 -9.87 -6.65 0.35
CA GLU A 44 -8.86 -7.66 0.03
C GLU A 44 -9.53 -8.82 -0.73
N LYS A 45 -8.93 -9.22 -1.87
CA LYS A 45 -9.48 -10.32 -2.67
C LYS A 45 -9.35 -11.67 -2.00
N MET A 46 -8.24 -11.88 -1.29
CA MET A 46 -7.95 -13.14 -0.61
C MET A 46 -8.76 -13.26 0.69
N PRO A 47 -8.97 -14.49 1.18
CA PRO A 47 -9.64 -14.70 2.47
C PRO A 47 -8.84 -14.16 3.66
N ASN A 48 -7.53 -13.95 3.48
CA ASN A 48 -6.62 -13.42 4.50
C ASN A 48 -5.84 -12.21 3.95
N PRO A 49 -5.60 -11.16 4.75
CA PRO A 49 -4.86 -10.00 4.33
C PRO A 49 -3.35 -10.25 4.31
N GLY A 50 -2.59 -9.37 3.65
CA GLY A 50 -1.13 -9.40 3.63
C GLY A 50 -0.52 -9.51 2.23
N GLY A 51 -1.22 -10.17 1.29
CA GLY A 51 -0.75 -10.37 -0.08
C GLY A 51 0.68 -10.90 -0.15
N LEU A 52 1.44 -10.57 -1.18
CA LEU A 52 2.87 -10.91 -1.28
C LEU A 52 3.74 -10.21 -0.23
N SER A 53 3.28 -9.08 0.30
CA SER A 53 4.02 -8.30 1.31
C SER A 53 4.35 -9.12 2.56
N ILE A 54 3.46 -10.03 2.96
CA ILE A 54 3.64 -10.85 4.16
C ILE A 54 4.80 -11.87 4.01
N LEU A 55 5.14 -12.22 2.77
CA LEU A 55 6.23 -13.14 2.41
C LEU A 55 7.56 -12.42 2.12
N ALA A 56 7.56 -11.10 2.03
CA ALA A 56 8.73 -10.28 1.71
C ALA A 56 9.79 -10.30 2.84
N GLY A 57 10.96 -9.69 2.58
CA GLY A 57 12.06 -9.58 3.55
C GLY A 57 11.72 -8.78 4.80
N GLY A 58 10.75 -7.87 4.72
CA GLY A 58 10.21 -7.10 5.85
C GLY A 58 11.09 -5.94 6.29
N PHE A 59 11.85 -5.39 5.37
CA PHE A 59 12.52 -4.12 5.56
C PHE A 59 11.93 -3.05 4.63
N ALA A 60 12.10 -1.81 5.02
CA ALA A 60 11.87 -0.69 4.14
C ALA A 60 13.17 0.09 3.95
N VAL A 61 13.35 0.63 2.74
CA VAL A 61 14.48 1.50 2.43
C VAL A 61 14.22 2.88 3.01
N ILE A 62 15.24 3.46 3.61
CA ILE A 62 15.24 4.83 4.14
C ILE A 62 16.42 5.61 3.55
N CYS A 63 16.41 6.92 3.68
CA CYS A 63 17.58 7.75 3.35
C CYS A 63 17.82 8.81 4.41
N ASP A 64 19.10 9.25 4.52
CA ASP A 64 19.50 10.35 5.41
C ASP A 64 19.31 11.71 4.72
N ASP A 65 19.69 11.81 3.45
CA ASP A 65 19.57 13.04 2.65
C ASP A 65 18.70 12.77 1.40
N PRO A 66 17.51 13.40 1.29
CA PRO A 66 16.63 13.22 0.15
C PRO A 66 17.17 13.82 -1.15
N ASN A 67 18.12 14.78 -1.13
CA ASN A 67 18.75 15.31 -2.34
C ASN A 67 19.76 14.31 -2.90
N GLU A 68 20.54 13.66 -2.04
CA GLU A 68 21.41 12.55 -2.45
C GLU A 68 20.59 11.37 -2.98
N ALA A 69 19.51 11.00 -2.28
CA ALA A 69 18.59 9.96 -2.74
C ALA A 69 17.96 10.29 -4.10
N PHE A 70 17.50 11.52 -4.31
CA PHE A 70 17.00 11.99 -5.60
C PHE A 70 18.08 11.89 -6.70
N THR A 71 19.31 12.30 -6.41
CA THR A 71 20.42 12.21 -7.36
C THR A 71 20.68 10.77 -7.81
N TYR A 72 20.67 9.84 -6.87
CA TYR A 72 20.82 8.41 -7.14
C TYR A 72 19.65 7.88 -7.97
N LEU A 73 18.41 8.13 -7.52
CA LEU A 73 17.19 7.67 -8.19
C LEU A 73 17.09 8.17 -9.63
N LYS A 74 17.44 9.44 -9.87
CA LYS A 74 17.43 10.02 -11.21
C LYS A 74 18.37 9.30 -12.17
N ARG A 75 19.51 8.82 -11.68
CA ARG A 75 20.48 8.07 -12.49
C ARG A 75 20.03 6.63 -12.74
N THR A 76 19.39 5.99 -11.76
CA THR A 76 18.95 4.60 -11.86
C THR A 76 17.65 4.43 -12.64
N CYS A 77 16.76 5.42 -12.66
CA CYS A 77 15.49 5.31 -13.39
C CYS A 77 15.63 5.53 -14.91
N GLY A 78 16.79 5.97 -15.40
CA GLY A 78 17.05 6.14 -16.84
C GLY A 78 16.12 7.13 -17.55
N GLY A 79 15.62 8.16 -16.84
CA GLY A 79 14.72 9.18 -17.40
C GLY A 79 13.26 8.74 -17.57
N ARG A 80 12.88 7.56 -17.08
CA ARG A 80 11.51 7.02 -17.21
C ARG A 80 10.51 7.64 -16.22
N THR A 81 11.01 8.28 -15.17
CA THR A 81 10.19 8.85 -14.10
C THR A 81 10.46 10.34 -13.97
N GLY A 82 9.42 11.17 -13.84
CA GLY A 82 9.53 12.61 -13.67
C GLY A 82 10.24 12.99 -12.37
N ASP A 83 10.92 14.14 -12.39
CA ASP A 83 11.70 14.64 -11.25
C ASP A 83 10.84 14.92 -10.00
N ASP A 84 9.61 15.35 -10.20
CA ASP A 84 8.63 15.59 -9.14
C ASP A 84 8.28 14.29 -8.38
N VAL A 85 8.07 13.20 -9.10
CA VAL A 85 7.80 11.87 -8.53
C VAL A 85 9.03 11.36 -7.78
N LEU A 86 10.23 11.48 -8.37
CA LEU A 86 11.47 11.05 -7.73
C LEU A 86 11.76 11.85 -6.44
N ARG A 87 11.48 13.15 -6.43
CA ARG A 87 11.60 13.98 -5.23
C ARG A 87 10.61 13.60 -4.15
N ALA A 88 9.34 13.39 -4.53
CA ALA A 88 8.31 12.94 -3.60
C ALA A 88 8.70 11.60 -2.95
N PHE A 89 9.23 10.66 -3.75
CA PHE A 89 9.71 9.38 -3.25
C PHE A 89 10.92 9.53 -2.31
N ALA A 90 11.93 10.32 -2.68
CA ALA A 90 13.11 10.57 -1.85
C ALA A 90 12.75 11.21 -0.50
N ASN A 91 11.84 12.19 -0.50
CA ASN A 91 11.32 12.80 0.73
C ASN A 91 10.57 11.77 1.60
N GLY A 92 9.81 10.89 0.97
CA GLY A 92 9.13 9.79 1.66
C GLY A 92 10.10 8.85 2.36
N LEU A 93 11.22 8.50 1.72
CA LEU A 93 12.26 7.64 2.31
C LEU A 93 12.89 8.27 3.56
N GLN A 94 13.10 9.59 3.57
CA GLN A 94 13.61 10.31 4.74
C GLN A 94 12.59 10.35 5.88
N TRP A 95 11.31 10.51 5.55
CA TRP A 95 10.23 10.60 6.53
C TRP A 95 9.82 9.23 7.11
N LEU A 96 10.07 8.15 6.40
CA LEU A 96 9.60 6.81 6.75
C LEU A 96 9.96 6.34 8.18
N PRO A 97 11.17 6.64 8.75
CA PRO A 97 11.47 6.30 10.14
C PRO A 97 10.51 6.90 11.15
N ASP A 98 10.04 8.13 10.95
CA ASP A 98 9.08 8.78 11.86
C ASP A 98 7.73 8.08 11.80
N PHE A 99 7.28 7.68 10.62
CA PHE A 99 6.08 6.85 10.46
C PHE A 99 6.19 5.53 11.24
N TYR A 100 7.32 4.82 11.15
CA TYR A 100 7.53 3.60 11.93
C TYR A 100 7.50 3.86 13.44
N ARG A 101 8.12 4.96 13.91
CA ARG A 101 8.10 5.36 15.34
C ARG A 101 6.68 5.62 15.84
N ASP A 102 5.79 6.13 14.99
CA ASP A 102 4.38 6.27 15.33
C ASP A 102 3.65 4.93 15.36
N LEU A 103 3.88 4.07 14.37
CA LEU A 103 3.23 2.77 14.28
C LEU A 103 3.54 1.87 15.49
N VAL A 104 4.79 1.85 15.98
CA VAL A 104 5.20 0.97 17.07
C VAL A 104 4.53 1.31 18.42
N LYS A 105 4.01 2.52 18.57
CA LYS A 105 3.28 2.95 19.77
C LYS A 105 2.02 2.12 20.03
N VAL A 106 1.45 1.51 18.99
CA VAL A 106 0.21 0.74 19.07
C VAL A 106 0.40 -0.62 19.73
N ASN A 107 1.49 -1.32 19.43
CA ASN A 107 1.69 -2.70 19.86
C ASN A 107 3.04 -2.96 20.57
N GLY A 108 3.83 -1.90 20.80
CA GLY A 108 5.13 -2.01 21.45
C GLY A 108 6.20 -2.74 20.62
N ALA A 109 6.06 -2.73 19.29
CA ALA A 109 7.04 -3.32 18.41
C ALA A 109 8.41 -2.64 18.55
N GLU A 110 9.47 -3.44 18.36
CA GLU A 110 10.85 -2.95 18.33
C GLU A 110 11.30 -2.79 16.88
N ILE A 111 11.95 -1.67 16.57
CA ILE A 111 12.51 -1.38 15.24
C ILE A 111 14.01 -1.14 15.32
N ILE A 112 14.73 -1.46 14.24
CA ILE A 112 16.15 -1.12 14.08
C ILE A 112 16.30 -0.36 12.77
N GLU A 113 16.98 0.78 12.83
CA GLU A 113 17.45 1.55 11.68
C GLU A 113 18.91 1.21 11.41
N ARG A 114 19.22 0.82 10.20
CA ARG A 114 20.56 0.60 9.69
C ARG A 114 20.87 1.66 8.67
N ARG A 115 21.40 2.79 9.15
CA ARG A 115 21.70 3.95 8.31
C ARG A 115 22.98 3.76 7.51
N ARG A 116 23.08 4.45 6.36
CA ARG A 116 24.25 4.47 5.49
C ARG A 116 24.79 3.10 5.12
N ARG A 117 23.88 2.18 4.79
CA ARG A 117 24.21 0.86 4.26
C ARG A 117 24.58 0.90 2.78
N GLY A 118 24.17 2.00 2.12
CA GLY A 118 24.32 2.20 0.70
C GLY A 118 23.26 1.48 -0.13
N ALA A 119 23.18 1.87 -1.39
CA ALA A 119 22.33 1.22 -2.39
C ALA A 119 23.13 0.19 -3.21
N THR A 120 22.43 -0.57 -4.07
CA THR A 120 23.00 -1.65 -4.87
C THR A 120 24.13 -1.19 -5.81
N TYR A 121 23.94 -0.03 -6.44
CA TYR A 121 24.92 0.53 -7.38
C TYR A 121 25.67 1.70 -6.73
N ARG A 122 26.98 1.76 -6.91
CA ARG A 122 27.83 2.86 -6.38
C ARG A 122 27.77 4.10 -7.27
N LEU A 123 26.56 4.61 -7.50
CA LEU A 123 26.33 5.88 -8.20
C LEU A 123 26.27 7.05 -7.20
N PRO A 124 26.47 8.31 -7.63
CA PRO A 124 26.35 9.45 -6.73
C PRO A 124 25.08 9.45 -5.91
N GLY A 125 25.20 9.63 -4.60
CA GLY A 125 24.10 9.58 -3.64
C GLY A 125 23.79 8.19 -3.08
N TRP A 126 24.50 7.13 -3.48
CA TRP A 126 24.24 5.75 -3.02
C TRP A 126 24.44 5.56 -1.50
N GLU A 127 25.31 6.35 -0.89
CA GLU A 127 25.70 6.22 0.53
C GLU A 127 24.60 6.67 1.50
N THR A 128 23.63 7.48 1.02
CA THR A 128 22.55 8.00 1.87
C THR A 128 21.55 6.94 2.28
N PHE A 129 21.49 5.82 1.56
CA PHE A 129 20.48 4.79 1.78
C PHE A 129 20.77 3.92 2.98
N GLY A 130 19.70 3.54 3.66
CA GLY A 130 19.68 2.62 4.77
C GLY A 130 18.42 1.76 4.74
N GLU A 131 18.19 1.08 5.84
CA GLU A 131 17.08 0.13 5.99
C GLU A 131 16.48 0.25 7.39
N ILE A 132 15.17 0.06 7.48
CA ILE A 132 14.45 -0.05 8.74
C ILE A 132 13.72 -1.39 8.81
N TYR A 133 13.80 -2.06 9.98
CA TYR A 133 13.23 -3.39 10.22
C TYR A 133 12.37 -3.38 11.46
N VAL A 134 11.29 -4.16 11.44
CA VAL A 134 10.58 -4.59 12.65
C VAL A 134 11.27 -5.86 13.15
N THR A 135 11.91 -5.79 14.31
CA THR A 135 12.70 -6.90 14.86
C THR A 135 11.90 -7.80 15.78
N LYS A 136 10.97 -7.19 16.54
CA LYS A 136 10.15 -7.93 17.51
C LYS A 136 8.78 -7.25 17.66
N ILE A 137 7.77 -8.05 17.90
CA ILE A 137 6.44 -7.61 18.33
C ILE A 137 6.08 -8.47 19.54
N PRO A 138 5.73 -7.87 20.71
CA PRO A 138 5.35 -8.62 21.90
C PRO A 138 4.23 -9.62 21.61
N ASN A 139 4.39 -10.85 22.11
CA ASN A 139 3.42 -11.95 22.00
C ASN A 139 3.02 -12.36 20.57
N TYR A 140 3.75 -11.89 19.55
CA TYR A 140 3.50 -12.29 18.17
C TYR A 140 4.24 -13.58 17.82
N THR A 141 3.48 -14.62 17.51
CA THR A 141 3.98 -15.95 17.13
C THR A 141 3.84 -16.27 15.65
N GLY A 142 3.23 -15.40 14.88
CA GLY A 142 2.96 -15.55 13.45
C GLY A 142 1.48 -15.37 13.11
N PHE A 143 1.18 -15.35 11.81
CA PHE A 143 -0.19 -15.43 11.33
C PHE A 143 -0.54 -16.91 11.09
N PRO A 144 -1.77 -17.36 11.41
CA PRO A 144 -2.18 -18.76 11.21
C PRO A 144 -2.07 -19.24 9.75
N TRP A 145 -2.14 -18.31 8.81
CA TRP A 145 -2.09 -18.59 7.36
C TRP A 145 -0.69 -18.41 6.76
N VAL A 146 0.35 -18.18 7.57
CA VAL A 146 1.74 -18.01 7.11
C VAL A 146 2.66 -18.95 7.85
N THR A 147 3.34 -19.82 7.12
CA THR A 147 4.32 -20.73 7.70
C THR A 147 5.61 -19.98 8.02
N GLY A 148 6.01 -20.02 9.28
CA GLY A 148 7.25 -19.44 9.79
C GLY A 148 7.20 -17.93 10.01
N LEU A 149 8.08 -17.45 10.88
CA LEU A 149 8.23 -16.01 11.19
C LEU A 149 9.17 -15.37 10.19
N ARG A 150 8.64 -14.69 9.19
CA ARG A 150 9.42 -13.92 8.23
C ARG A 150 9.36 -12.43 8.58
N GLY A 151 10.35 -11.66 8.12
CA GLY A 151 10.40 -10.21 8.32
C GLY A 151 9.14 -9.51 7.78
N GLY A 152 8.69 -9.93 6.59
CA GLY A 152 7.47 -9.42 5.97
C GLY A 152 6.23 -9.61 6.83
N ALA A 153 6.08 -10.77 7.45
CA ALA A 153 4.96 -11.05 8.35
C ALA A 153 4.97 -10.12 9.59
N ARG A 154 6.16 -9.80 10.14
CA ARG A 154 6.29 -8.85 11.25
C ARG A 154 5.92 -7.43 10.85
N LEU A 155 6.44 -6.96 9.73
CA LEU A 155 6.08 -5.63 9.22
C LEU A 155 4.59 -5.54 8.91
N PHE A 156 4.01 -6.58 8.29
CA PHE A 156 2.58 -6.59 8.04
C PHE A 156 1.77 -6.60 9.35
N LYS A 157 2.21 -7.34 10.37
CA LYS A 157 1.57 -7.34 11.70
C LYS A 157 1.56 -5.96 12.33
N LEU A 158 2.66 -5.20 12.24
CA LEU A 158 2.71 -3.83 12.71
C LEU A 158 1.64 -2.97 12.03
N LEU A 159 1.54 -3.02 10.70
CA LEU A 159 0.53 -2.29 9.94
C LEU A 159 -0.90 -2.76 10.28
N TYR A 160 -1.11 -4.07 10.35
CA TYR A 160 -2.43 -4.64 10.61
C TYR A 160 -2.96 -4.29 12.01
N ASP A 161 -2.10 -4.26 13.03
CA ASP A 161 -2.47 -3.79 14.37
C ASP A 161 -2.86 -2.31 14.36
N ASN A 162 -2.19 -1.52 13.53
CA ASN A 162 -2.50 -0.12 13.34
C ASN A 162 -3.83 0.11 12.61
N LEU A 163 -4.18 -0.73 11.63
CA LEU A 163 -5.51 -0.73 11.02
C LEU A 163 -6.60 -1.00 12.05
N ASN A 164 -6.39 -2.02 12.89
CA ASN A 164 -7.34 -2.41 13.93
C ASN A 164 -7.51 -1.31 15.01
N ALA A 165 -6.41 -0.72 15.49
CA ALA A 165 -6.44 0.35 16.48
C ALA A 165 -7.20 1.60 15.98
N ARG A 166 -7.09 1.89 14.68
CA ARG A 166 -7.80 2.97 14.01
C ARG A 166 -9.21 2.61 13.54
N LYS A 167 -9.65 1.37 13.82
CA LYS A 167 -10.96 0.85 13.41
C LYS A 167 -11.19 0.97 11.89
N VAL A 168 -10.16 0.74 11.09
CA VAL A 168 -10.30 0.64 9.63
C VAL A 168 -11.11 -0.61 9.32
N HIS A 169 -12.16 -0.45 8.51
CA HIS A 169 -12.98 -1.58 8.10
C HIS A 169 -12.29 -2.36 6.98
N VAL A 170 -11.74 -3.52 7.31
CA VAL A 170 -11.11 -4.45 6.35
C VAL A 170 -12.08 -5.56 5.99
N ARG A 171 -12.36 -5.75 4.69
CA ARG A 171 -13.17 -6.85 4.15
C ARG A 171 -12.32 -7.75 3.27
N CYS A 172 -12.05 -8.96 3.73
CA CYS A 172 -11.41 -10.01 2.95
C CYS A 172 -12.44 -10.79 2.10
N GLY A 173 -11.94 -11.58 1.14
CA GLY A 173 -12.79 -12.31 0.20
C GLY A 173 -13.65 -11.39 -0.68
N THR A 174 -13.18 -10.16 -0.90
CA THR A 174 -13.96 -9.12 -1.59
C THR A 174 -13.12 -8.46 -2.70
N PRO A 175 -12.90 -9.16 -3.84
CA PRO A 175 -12.16 -8.62 -4.98
C PRO A 175 -12.87 -7.42 -5.57
N VAL A 176 -12.11 -6.34 -5.81
CA VAL A 176 -12.53 -5.23 -6.67
C VAL A 176 -12.35 -5.66 -8.12
N THR A 177 -13.40 -5.52 -8.92
CA THR A 177 -13.41 -5.99 -10.32
C THR A 177 -13.46 -4.86 -11.34
N ARG A 178 -13.95 -3.68 -10.94
CA ARG A 178 -14.06 -2.54 -11.86
C ARG A 178 -14.12 -1.22 -11.11
N LEU A 179 -13.46 -0.19 -11.65
CA LEU A 179 -13.68 1.20 -11.23
C LEU A 179 -14.97 1.74 -11.88
N LEU A 180 -15.69 2.53 -11.12
CA LEU A 180 -16.92 3.18 -11.58
C LEU A 180 -16.68 4.66 -11.74
N THR A 181 -17.03 5.19 -12.93
CA THR A 181 -16.86 6.60 -13.26
C THR A 181 -18.20 7.31 -13.42
N ASN A 182 -18.18 8.63 -13.24
CA ASN A 182 -19.29 9.52 -13.62
C ASN A 182 -19.22 9.86 -15.11
N GLY A 183 -20.12 10.74 -15.56
CA GLY A 183 -20.20 11.18 -16.95
C GLY A 183 -19.00 12.02 -17.42
N ASP A 184 -18.22 12.56 -16.50
CA ASP A 184 -17.02 13.36 -16.76
C ASP A 184 -15.72 12.51 -16.71
N GLY A 185 -15.83 11.20 -16.45
CA GLY A 185 -14.72 10.27 -16.38
C GLY A 185 -14.05 10.19 -14.99
N GLU A 186 -14.56 10.91 -13.99
CA GLU A 186 -14.02 10.84 -12.63
C GLU A 186 -14.39 9.53 -11.94
N VAL A 187 -13.46 8.92 -11.21
CA VAL A 187 -13.70 7.71 -10.42
C VAL A 187 -14.51 8.08 -9.19
N ILE A 188 -15.73 7.54 -9.10
CA ILE A 188 -16.68 7.79 -8.01
C ILE A 188 -16.90 6.57 -7.10
N GLY A 189 -16.25 5.45 -7.40
CA GLY A 189 -16.38 4.23 -6.62
C GLY A 189 -15.86 3.01 -7.36
N ALA A 190 -16.24 1.84 -6.88
CA ALA A 190 -15.86 0.57 -7.49
C ALA A 190 -16.97 -0.47 -7.38
N GLU A 191 -16.89 -1.44 -8.27
CA GLU A 191 -17.61 -2.70 -8.19
C GLU A 191 -16.70 -3.75 -7.54
N ALA A 192 -17.24 -4.47 -6.59
CA ALA A 192 -16.59 -5.58 -5.94
C ALA A 192 -17.54 -6.78 -5.87
N HIS A 193 -17.01 -7.94 -5.53
CA HIS A 193 -17.82 -9.14 -5.32
C HIS A 193 -17.59 -9.70 -3.93
N GLN A 194 -18.65 -10.13 -3.26
CA GLN A 194 -18.57 -10.82 -1.97
C GLN A 194 -19.58 -11.97 -1.92
N ASN A 195 -19.12 -13.16 -1.60
CA ASN A 195 -19.97 -14.37 -1.52
C ASN A 195 -20.85 -14.59 -2.77
N GLY A 196 -20.30 -14.33 -3.96
CA GLY A 196 -21.02 -14.45 -5.24
C GLY A 196 -21.95 -13.27 -5.57
N SER A 197 -22.15 -12.33 -4.66
CA SER A 197 -22.97 -11.14 -4.87
C SER A 197 -22.13 -9.94 -5.28
N ARG A 198 -22.65 -9.16 -6.23
CA ARG A 198 -22.07 -7.88 -6.65
C ARG A 198 -22.33 -6.81 -5.60
N LEU A 199 -21.31 -5.98 -5.34
CA LEU A 199 -21.40 -4.82 -4.47
C LEU A 199 -20.98 -3.58 -5.24
N LEU A 200 -21.84 -2.54 -5.22
CA LEU A 200 -21.52 -1.21 -5.74
C LEU A 200 -21.14 -0.30 -4.57
N ILE A 201 -19.89 0.17 -4.56
CA ILE A 201 -19.32 0.93 -3.45
C ILE A 201 -18.99 2.33 -3.91
N LYS A 202 -19.61 3.34 -3.28
CA LYS A 202 -19.32 4.75 -3.53
C LYS A 202 -18.12 5.19 -2.70
N ALA A 203 -17.16 5.84 -3.36
CA ALA A 203 -16.04 6.49 -2.73
C ALA A 203 -16.15 8.01 -2.94
N LYS A 204 -16.48 8.74 -1.88
CA LYS A 204 -16.78 10.18 -1.96
C LYS A 204 -15.56 11.04 -2.30
N ARG A 205 -14.36 10.58 -1.89
CA ARG A 205 -13.10 11.31 -2.05
C ARG A 205 -12.14 10.62 -3.01
N GLY A 206 -12.27 9.31 -3.22
CA GLY A 206 -11.46 8.58 -4.19
C GLY A 206 -11.25 7.11 -3.86
N VAL A 207 -10.64 6.43 -4.84
CA VAL A 207 -10.24 5.01 -4.76
C VAL A 207 -8.73 4.94 -4.84
N ILE A 208 -8.11 4.23 -3.89
CA ILE A 208 -6.66 3.94 -3.89
C ILE A 208 -6.48 2.50 -4.35
N LEU A 209 -5.72 2.31 -5.44
CA LEU A 209 -5.36 1.00 -5.95
C LEU A 209 -4.02 0.57 -5.35
N ALA A 210 -4.04 -0.50 -4.55
CA ALA A 210 -2.87 -1.13 -3.93
C ALA A 210 -2.89 -2.65 -4.22
N VAL A 211 -3.28 -3.00 -5.45
CA VAL A 211 -3.62 -4.36 -5.88
C VAL A 211 -2.40 -5.25 -6.15
N GLY A 212 -1.19 -4.73 -6.01
CA GLY A 212 0.07 -5.42 -6.34
C GLY A 212 0.37 -5.35 -7.84
N GLY A 213 1.24 -6.26 -8.29
CA GLY A 213 1.61 -6.37 -9.70
C GLY A 213 0.72 -7.36 -10.47
N PHE A 214 1.08 -7.57 -11.72
CA PHE A 214 0.37 -8.44 -12.66
C PHE A 214 1.08 -9.78 -12.91
N GLU A 215 2.05 -10.14 -12.10
CA GLU A 215 2.87 -11.35 -12.24
C GLU A 215 2.07 -12.66 -12.20
N PHE A 216 0.83 -12.62 -11.70
CA PHE A 216 -0.12 -13.74 -11.72
C PHE A 216 -1.18 -13.65 -12.83
N ASP A 217 -1.10 -12.62 -13.70
CA ASP A 217 -1.93 -12.48 -14.89
C ASP A 217 -1.13 -12.96 -16.11
N GLU A 218 -1.49 -14.13 -16.63
CA GLU A 218 -0.76 -14.74 -17.75
C GLU A 218 -0.84 -13.90 -19.03
N GLU A 219 -1.95 -13.22 -19.27
CA GLU A 219 -2.14 -12.41 -20.47
C GLU A 219 -1.26 -11.16 -20.41
N MET A 220 -1.32 -10.41 -19.29
CA MET A 220 -0.48 -9.23 -19.08
C MET A 220 1.01 -9.60 -19.06
N SER A 221 1.37 -10.72 -18.42
CA SER A 221 2.77 -11.17 -18.36
C SER A 221 3.33 -11.52 -19.74
N ARG A 222 2.50 -12.04 -20.67
CA ARG A 222 2.91 -12.32 -22.07
C ARG A 222 3.07 -11.05 -22.88
N LEU A 223 2.23 -10.04 -22.68
CA LEU A 223 2.30 -8.76 -23.41
C LEU A 223 3.56 -7.97 -23.05
N GLU A 224 4.03 -8.04 -21.81
CA GLU A 224 5.25 -7.36 -21.36
C GLU A 224 6.55 -8.10 -21.77
N ALA A 225 6.46 -9.37 -22.14
CA ALA A 225 7.59 -10.19 -22.58
C ALA A 225 7.83 -10.13 -24.10
N ALA A 226 6.97 -9.49 -24.88
CA ALA A 226 7.03 -9.32 -26.33
C ALA A 226 7.61 -7.96 -26.72
#